data_7ba250743c3fc8d453d39bf1acc1645e
#
_entry.id   7ba250743c3fc8d453d39bf1acc1645e
#
_cell.length_a   1.000
_cell.length_b   1.000
_cell.length_c   1.000
_cell.angle_alpha   90.00
_cell.angle_beta   90.00
_cell.angle_gamma   90.00
#
_symmetry.space_group_name_H-M   'P 1'
#
loop_
_entity.id
_entity.type
_entity.pdbx_description
1 polymer ?
#
loop_
_entity_poly.entity_id
_entity_poly.type
_entity_poly.pdbx_seq_one_letter_code
_entity_poly.pdbx_strand_id
1 'polypeptide(L)'
;MAFGFYFDMTRCIGCRACQVACKDKNRLEVGTLYRNVKSYTVGTFPNVKSYSYSGSCNHCENPICLANCPTGAISKAEDGTVVQDQSKCIGCRMCVMSCPYGHPQYFPEKGVSGKCDGCYGLRANGDQPACVAGCPNRALDA
;
A
#
# COMPACT_ATOMS: atom_id res chain seq x y z
N MET A 1 13.17 -7.74 12.92
CA MET A 1 12.13 -6.74 13.18
C MET A 1 11.36 -6.47 11.88
N ALA A 2 10.05 -6.59 11.93
CA ALA A 2 9.24 -6.44 10.71
C ALA A 2 9.07 -4.97 10.33
N PHE A 3 9.13 -4.71 9.02
CA PHE A 3 8.85 -3.38 8.47
C PHE A 3 7.36 -3.08 8.54
N GLY A 4 7.02 -1.83 8.84
CA GLY A 4 5.64 -1.38 8.85
C GLY A 4 5.55 0.13 8.64
N PHE A 5 4.33 0.59 8.38
CA PHE A 5 4.04 2.02 8.26
C PHE A 5 3.38 2.52 9.53
N TYR A 6 3.78 3.69 9.98
CA TYR A 6 3.11 4.44 11.04
C TYR A 6 2.29 5.55 10.42
N PHE A 7 1.04 5.68 10.85
CA PHE A 7 0.13 6.72 10.35
C PHE A 7 -0.51 7.46 11.52
N ASP A 8 -0.35 8.78 11.53
CA ASP A 8 -0.94 9.65 12.54
C ASP A 8 -2.14 10.39 11.93
N MET A 9 -3.33 9.94 12.28
CA MET A 9 -4.57 10.49 11.74
C MET A 9 -4.79 11.95 12.15
N THR A 10 -4.20 12.39 13.27
CA THR A 10 -4.36 13.77 13.74
C THR A 10 -3.62 14.78 12.88
N ARG A 11 -2.59 14.34 12.16
CA ARG A 11 -1.78 15.20 11.28
C ARG A 11 -2.23 15.16 9.83
N CYS A 12 -3.00 14.16 9.45
CA CYS A 12 -3.42 13.98 8.06
C CYS A 12 -4.48 15.00 7.68
N ILE A 13 -4.28 15.70 6.56
CA ILE A 13 -5.22 16.70 6.03
C ILE A 13 -6.02 16.18 4.83
N GLY A 14 -5.80 14.92 4.42
CA GLY A 14 -6.51 14.33 3.30
C GLY A 14 -6.09 14.86 1.93
N CYS A 15 -4.88 15.41 1.81
CA CYS A 15 -4.39 15.98 0.56
C CYS A 15 -4.09 14.95 -0.52
N ARG A 16 -3.98 13.67 -0.16
CA ARG A 16 -3.70 12.53 -1.04
C ARG A 16 -2.34 12.58 -1.72
N ALA A 17 -1.41 13.37 -1.22
CA ALA A 17 -0.05 13.44 -1.77
C ALA A 17 0.66 12.10 -1.71
N CYS A 18 0.48 11.35 -0.62
CA CYS A 18 1.03 9.99 -0.45
C CYS A 18 0.50 9.03 -1.53
N GLN A 19 -0.79 9.11 -1.84
CA GLN A 19 -1.44 8.31 -2.86
C GLN A 19 -0.86 8.61 -4.25
N VAL A 20 -0.73 9.90 -4.58
CA VAL A 20 -0.18 10.34 -5.86
C VAL A 20 1.30 9.98 -5.98
N ALA A 21 2.08 10.15 -4.92
CA ALA A 21 3.50 9.81 -4.91
C ALA A 21 3.73 8.32 -5.17
N CYS A 22 2.95 7.46 -4.52
CA CYS A 22 3.01 6.02 -4.72
C CYS A 22 2.62 5.64 -6.15
N LYS A 23 1.57 6.27 -6.66
CA LYS A 23 1.08 6.02 -8.01
C LYS A 23 2.11 6.44 -9.07
N ASP A 24 2.75 7.57 -8.89
CA ASP A 24 3.79 8.06 -9.79
C ASP A 24 5.03 7.17 -9.76
N LYS A 25 5.49 6.81 -8.57
CA LYS A 25 6.67 5.94 -8.40
C LYS A 25 6.49 4.58 -9.08
N ASN A 26 5.30 3.99 -8.96
CA ASN A 26 5.00 2.66 -9.51
C ASN A 26 4.35 2.71 -10.90
N ARG A 27 4.12 3.90 -11.45
CA ARG A 27 3.51 4.11 -12.77
C ARG A 27 2.18 3.38 -12.91
N LEU A 28 1.32 3.54 -11.93
CA LEU A 28 0.02 2.88 -11.90
C LEU A 28 -0.97 3.58 -12.83
N GLU A 29 -1.80 2.78 -13.50
CA GLU A 29 -2.85 3.27 -14.38
C GLU A 29 -4.01 3.88 -13.59
N VAL A 30 -4.90 4.57 -14.31
CA VAL A 30 -6.10 5.16 -13.73
C VAL A 30 -6.95 4.07 -13.07
N GLY A 31 -7.39 4.32 -11.84
CA GLY A 31 -8.20 3.40 -11.08
C GLY A 31 -7.42 2.39 -10.25
N THR A 32 -6.11 2.30 -10.41
CA THR A 32 -5.25 1.37 -9.65
C THR A 32 -4.49 2.14 -8.58
N LEU A 33 -4.62 1.73 -7.34
CA LEU A 33 -4.00 2.39 -6.19
C LEU A 33 -3.43 1.35 -5.24
N TYR A 34 -2.14 1.47 -4.92
CA TYR A 34 -1.53 0.67 -3.85
C TYR A 34 -1.79 1.27 -2.49
N ARG A 35 -1.72 2.60 -2.39
CA ARG A 35 -2.10 3.34 -1.19
C ARG A 35 -3.36 4.14 -1.49
N ASN A 36 -4.30 4.08 -0.58
CA ASN A 36 -5.60 4.75 -0.75
C ASN A 36 -5.92 5.59 0.48
N VAL A 37 -6.32 6.83 0.24
CA VAL A 37 -6.74 7.75 1.28
C VAL A 37 -8.26 7.85 1.26
N LYS A 38 -8.88 7.59 2.41
CA LYS A 38 -10.33 7.71 2.59
C LYS A 38 -10.60 8.78 3.64
N SER A 39 -11.59 9.63 3.35
CA SER A 39 -11.99 10.70 4.27
C SER A 39 -13.36 10.38 4.88
N TYR A 40 -13.50 10.65 6.18
CA TYR A 40 -14.72 10.42 6.92
C TYR A 40 -15.19 11.72 7.55
N THR A 41 -16.48 11.97 7.46
CA THR A 41 -17.12 13.09 8.14
C THR A 41 -18.02 12.52 9.23
N VAL A 42 -17.81 12.96 10.47
CA VAL A 42 -18.59 12.50 11.61
C VAL A 42 -19.24 13.68 12.32
N GLY A 43 -20.37 13.41 12.98
CA GLY A 43 -21.12 14.41 13.72
C GLY A 43 -22.17 15.09 12.85
N THR A 44 -22.87 16.06 13.47
CA THR A 44 -23.93 16.86 12.83
C THR A 44 -23.58 18.33 12.94
N PHE A 45 -24.06 19.12 11.98
CA PHE A 45 -23.86 20.56 12.02
C PHE A 45 -24.44 21.14 13.32
N PRO A 46 -23.75 22.06 14.05
CA PRO A 46 -22.44 22.65 13.71
C PRO A 46 -21.21 21.86 14.22
N ASN A 47 -21.40 20.72 14.87
CA ASN A 47 -20.33 19.92 15.49
C ASN A 47 -19.85 18.80 14.54
N VAL A 48 -19.36 19.19 13.36
CA VAL A 48 -18.87 18.27 12.34
C VAL A 48 -17.35 18.17 12.43
N LYS A 49 -16.83 16.94 12.35
CA LYS A 49 -15.40 16.68 12.27
C LYS A 49 -15.12 15.78 11.07
N SER A 50 -14.00 16.04 10.40
CA SER A 50 -13.55 15.25 9.27
C SER A 50 -12.20 14.62 9.56
N TYR A 51 -12.07 13.33 9.26
CA TYR A 51 -10.84 12.58 9.43
C TYR A 51 -10.49 11.89 8.13
N SER A 52 -9.21 11.70 7.89
CA SER A 52 -8.71 10.96 6.74
C SER A 52 -7.85 9.81 7.19
N TYR A 53 -7.93 8.69 6.47
CA TYR A 53 -7.12 7.51 6.73
C TYR A 53 -6.41 7.10 5.46
N SER A 54 -5.07 6.97 5.54
CA SER A 54 -4.24 6.51 4.43
C SER A 54 -3.82 5.07 4.69
N GLY A 55 -4.31 4.16 3.87
CA GLY A 55 -4.04 2.73 4.03
C GLY A 55 -3.30 2.14 2.86
N SER A 56 -2.41 1.20 3.15
CA SER A 56 -1.70 0.40 2.15
C SER A 56 -1.48 -1.00 2.72
N CYS A 57 -0.80 -1.85 1.95
CA CYS A 57 -0.47 -3.20 2.40
C CYS A 57 0.20 -3.16 3.78
N ASN A 58 -0.28 -4.01 4.69
CA ASN A 58 0.21 -4.06 6.06
C ASN A 58 1.46 -4.92 6.22
N HIS A 59 1.95 -5.55 5.14
CA HIS A 59 3.11 -6.44 5.18
C HIS A 59 3.00 -7.43 6.35
N CYS A 60 1.92 -8.21 6.33
CA CYS A 60 1.52 -9.08 7.44
C CYS A 60 2.64 -10.03 7.87
N GLU A 61 2.68 -10.35 9.15
CA GLU A 61 3.63 -11.33 9.68
C GLU A 61 3.37 -12.71 9.07
N ASN A 62 2.08 -13.10 8.97
CA ASN A 62 1.66 -14.34 8.33
C ASN A 62 0.77 -14.00 7.12
N PRO A 63 1.38 -13.58 5.99
CA PRO A 63 0.59 -13.08 4.87
C PRO A 63 -0.17 -14.20 4.16
N ILE A 64 -1.50 -14.05 4.09
CA ILE A 64 -2.35 -15.01 3.41
C ILE A 64 -2.16 -14.96 1.89
N CYS A 65 -1.82 -13.78 1.36
CA CYS A 65 -1.54 -13.63 -0.07
C CYS A 65 -0.33 -14.49 -0.49
N LEU A 66 0.70 -14.53 0.34
CA LEU A 66 1.88 -15.37 0.12
C LEU A 66 1.50 -16.85 0.18
N ALA A 67 0.71 -17.22 1.18
CA ALA A 67 0.29 -18.61 1.39
C ALA A 67 -0.56 -19.13 0.23
N ASN A 68 -1.34 -18.26 -0.41
CA ASN A 68 -2.25 -18.63 -1.49
C ASN A 68 -1.68 -18.43 -2.89
N CYS A 69 -0.46 -17.92 -3.04
CA CYS A 69 0.14 -17.71 -4.35
C CYS A 69 0.63 -19.03 -4.93
N PRO A 70 0.03 -19.56 -6.03
CA PRO A 70 0.39 -20.86 -6.56
C PRO A 70 1.75 -20.90 -7.24
N THR A 71 2.25 -19.75 -7.71
CA THR A 71 3.53 -19.68 -8.43
C THR A 71 4.69 -19.23 -7.56
N GLY A 72 4.43 -18.90 -6.29
CA GLY A 72 5.46 -18.37 -5.41
C GLY A 72 5.95 -16.98 -5.79
N ALA A 73 5.11 -16.19 -6.48
CA ALA A 73 5.45 -14.83 -6.89
C ALA A 73 5.58 -13.89 -5.71
N ILE A 74 4.92 -14.19 -4.61
CA ILE A 74 4.97 -13.38 -3.39
C ILE A 74 5.94 -14.03 -2.41
N SER A 75 6.85 -13.24 -1.87
CA SER A 75 7.84 -13.70 -0.91
C SER A 75 8.03 -12.68 0.20
N LYS A 76 8.68 -13.10 1.27
CA LYS A 76 8.95 -12.22 2.40
C LYS A 76 10.44 -11.93 2.43
N ALA A 77 10.78 -10.64 2.42
CA ALA A 77 12.18 -10.20 2.50
C ALA A 77 12.74 -10.34 3.92
N GLU A 78 14.04 -10.21 4.06
CA GLU A 78 14.73 -10.36 5.35
C GLU A 78 14.22 -9.40 6.42
N ASP A 79 13.81 -8.20 6.02
CA ASP A 79 13.29 -7.19 6.93
C ASP A 79 11.79 -7.33 7.23
N GLY A 80 11.17 -8.40 6.77
CA GLY A 80 9.76 -8.65 6.96
C GLY A 80 8.85 -8.03 5.90
N THR A 81 9.39 -7.34 4.91
CA THR A 81 8.60 -6.77 3.82
C THR A 81 8.08 -7.89 2.91
N VAL A 82 6.78 -7.87 2.63
CA VAL A 82 6.15 -8.82 1.71
C VAL A 82 6.20 -8.23 0.31
N VAL A 83 6.98 -8.85 -0.57
CA VAL A 83 7.21 -8.35 -1.94
C VAL A 83 6.63 -9.30 -2.96
N GLN A 84 6.26 -8.78 -4.13
CA GLN A 84 5.71 -9.57 -5.22
C GLN A 84 6.58 -9.41 -6.47
N ASP A 85 6.95 -10.55 -7.05
CA ASP A 85 7.66 -10.59 -8.33
C ASP A 85 6.66 -10.83 -9.45
N GLN A 86 6.39 -9.80 -10.23
CA GLN A 86 5.40 -9.86 -11.30
C GLN A 86 5.82 -10.81 -12.44
N SER A 87 7.12 -11.08 -12.57
CA SER A 87 7.59 -12.03 -13.61
C SER A 87 7.13 -13.45 -13.35
N LYS A 88 6.86 -13.82 -12.11
CA LYS A 88 6.36 -15.15 -11.72
C LYS A 88 4.84 -15.19 -11.62
N CYS A 89 4.17 -14.05 -11.67
CA CYS A 89 2.73 -13.95 -11.48
C CYS A 89 1.99 -14.41 -12.74
N ILE A 90 0.97 -15.25 -12.56
CA ILE A 90 0.13 -15.77 -13.66
C ILE A 90 -1.24 -15.07 -13.73
N GLY A 91 -1.50 -14.11 -12.84
CA GLY A 91 -2.75 -13.36 -12.86
C GLY A 91 -3.96 -14.12 -12.33
N CYS A 92 -3.77 -15.12 -11.47
CA CYS A 92 -4.86 -15.94 -10.94
C CYS A 92 -5.77 -15.19 -9.95
N ARG A 93 -5.33 -14.03 -9.45
CA ARG A 93 -6.07 -13.16 -8.52
C ARG A 93 -6.34 -13.76 -7.14
N MET A 94 -5.67 -14.85 -6.80
CA MET A 94 -5.86 -15.46 -5.46
C MET A 94 -5.46 -14.49 -4.35
N CYS A 95 -4.36 -13.75 -4.53
CA CYS A 95 -3.92 -12.75 -3.55
C CYS A 95 -4.94 -11.60 -3.41
N VAL A 96 -5.55 -11.18 -4.52
CA VAL A 96 -6.56 -10.11 -4.51
C VAL A 96 -7.80 -10.55 -3.72
N MET A 97 -8.24 -11.78 -3.93
CA MET A 97 -9.41 -12.33 -3.24
C MET A 97 -9.14 -12.68 -1.77
N SER A 98 -7.92 -13.13 -1.47
CA SER A 98 -7.58 -13.59 -0.11
C SER A 98 -7.34 -12.45 0.87
N CYS A 99 -6.82 -11.33 0.41
CA CYS A 99 -6.46 -10.23 1.30
C CYS A 99 -7.71 -9.65 1.96
N PRO A 100 -7.80 -9.68 3.32
CA PRO A 100 -8.98 -9.14 4.00
C PRO A 100 -9.08 -7.62 3.89
N TYR A 101 -7.96 -6.95 3.52
CA TYR A 101 -7.90 -5.49 3.38
C TYR A 101 -8.05 -5.04 1.93
N GLY A 102 -7.98 -5.95 0.96
CA GLY A 102 -8.11 -5.64 -0.46
C GLY A 102 -6.95 -4.84 -1.03
N HIS A 103 -5.76 -4.97 -0.50
CA HIS A 103 -4.61 -4.19 -0.95
C HIS A 103 -4.00 -4.63 -2.29
N PRO A 104 -3.85 -5.92 -2.61
CA PRO A 104 -3.37 -6.30 -3.93
C PRO A 104 -4.35 -5.88 -5.01
N GLN A 105 -3.81 -5.41 -6.15
CA GLN A 105 -4.59 -4.95 -7.30
C GLN A 105 -4.27 -5.80 -8.51
N TYR A 106 -5.26 -5.99 -9.38
CA TYR A 106 -5.08 -6.72 -10.62
C TYR A 106 -4.95 -5.74 -11.80
N PHE A 107 -3.98 -6.00 -12.67
CA PHE A 107 -3.74 -5.18 -13.86
C PHE A 107 -4.24 -5.93 -15.10
N PRO A 108 -5.44 -5.58 -15.63
CA PRO A 108 -5.99 -6.30 -16.78
C PRO A 108 -5.09 -6.23 -18.02
N GLU A 109 -4.42 -5.11 -18.22
CA GLU A 109 -3.55 -4.90 -19.39
C GLU A 109 -2.31 -5.79 -19.35
N LYS A 110 -1.75 -6.00 -18.16
CA LYS A 110 -0.54 -6.81 -17.98
C LYS A 110 -0.84 -8.26 -17.68
N GLY A 111 -2.07 -8.58 -17.27
CA GLY A 111 -2.46 -9.93 -16.88
C GLY A 111 -1.81 -10.41 -15.59
N VAL A 112 -1.33 -9.51 -14.76
CA VAL A 112 -0.68 -9.82 -13.46
C VAL A 112 -1.27 -8.96 -12.37
N SER A 113 -1.05 -9.35 -11.12
CA SER A 113 -1.41 -8.53 -9.96
C SER A 113 -0.19 -7.79 -9.43
N GLY A 114 -0.45 -6.80 -8.59
CA GLY A 114 0.59 -6.04 -7.93
C GLY A 114 0.13 -5.51 -6.59
N LYS A 115 1.06 -5.17 -5.71
CA LYS A 115 0.77 -4.61 -4.40
C LYS A 115 1.91 -3.70 -3.95
N CYS A 116 1.68 -2.99 -2.87
CA CYS A 116 2.72 -2.19 -2.22
C CYS A 116 3.88 -3.10 -1.81
N ASP A 117 5.07 -2.77 -2.25
CA ASP A 117 6.31 -3.47 -1.90
C ASP A 117 7.08 -2.81 -0.74
N GLY A 118 6.44 -1.84 -0.06
CA GLY A 118 7.09 -1.07 0.99
C GLY A 118 8.23 -0.20 0.46
N CYS A 119 8.27 0.03 -0.85
CA CYS A 119 9.36 0.74 -1.52
C CYS A 119 10.72 0.13 -1.15
N TYR A 120 10.79 -1.19 -1.20
CA TYR A 120 11.98 -1.95 -0.77
C TYR A 120 13.26 -1.46 -1.47
N GLY A 121 13.17 -1.19 -2.79
CA GLY A 121 14.31 -0.69 -3.55
C GLY A 121 14.80 0.66 -3.07
N LEU A 122 13.89 1.58 -2.74
CA LEU A 122 14.25 2.89 -2.20
C LEU A 122 14.87 2.78 -0.81
N ARG A 123 14.32 1.93 0.04
CA ARG A 123 14.85 1.72 1.40
C ARG A 123 16.23 1.07 1.38
N ALA A 124 16.49 0.22 0.41
CA ALA A 124 17.80 -0.41 0.24
C ALA A 124 18.88 0.61 -0.09
N ASN A 125 18.50 1.71 -0.75
CA ASN A 125 19.39 2.83 -1.06
C ASN A 125 19.48 3.88 0.05
N GLY A 126 18.79 3.65 1.17
CA GLY A 126 18.76 4.60 2.28
C GLY A 126 17.68 5.68 2.16
N ASP A 127 16.84 5.61 1.14
CA ASP A 127 15.76 6.59 0.92
C ASP A 127 14.48 6.17 1.64
N GLN A 128 13.62 7.14 1.89
CA GLN A 128 12.30 6.87 2.46
C GLN A 128 11.34 6.35 1.39
N PRO A 129 10.30 5.57 1.78
CA PRO A 129 9.22 5.25 0.85
C PRO A 129 8.61 6.50 0.24
N ALA A 130 8.17 6.40 -1.03
CA ALA A 130 7.66 7.56 -1.76
C ALA A 130 6.48 8.24 -1.04
N CYS A 131 5.58 7.44 -0.45
CA CYS A 131 4.42 7.98 0.27
C CYS A 131 4.83 8.76 1.52
N VAL A 132 5.84 8.27 2.25
CA VAL A 132 6.36 8.95 3.46
C VAL A 132 7.04 10.25 3.06
N ALA A 133 7.88 10.21 2.03
CA ALA A 133 8.59 11.39 1.55
C ALA A 133 7.63 12.46 1.02
N GLY A 134 6.51 12.04 0.42
CA GLY A 134 5.54 12.95 -0.17
C GLY A 134 4.54 13.56 0.81
N CYS A 135 4.52 13.12 2.06
CA CYS A 135 3.53 13.63 3.03
C CYS A 135 3.94 15.02 3.56
N PRO A 136 3.16 16.09 3.27
CA PRO A 136 3.53 17.43 3.70
C PRO A 136 3.42 17.65 5.21
N ASN A 137 2.52 16.94 5.88
CA ASN A 137 2.29 17.09 7.31
C ASN A 137 2.98 16.05 8.17
N ARG A 138 3.79 15.19 7.55
CA ARG A 138 4.50 14.12 8.26
C ARG A 138 3.58 13.21 9.07
N ALA A 139 2.39 12.93 8.54
CA ALA A 139 1.45 12.00 9.14
C ALA A 139 1.88 10.55 8.94
N LEU A 140 2.71 10.29 7.94
CA LEU A 140 3.23 8.96 7.61
C LEU A 140 4.70 8.83 8.00
N ASP A 141 5.05 7.66 8.53
CA ASP A 141 6.43 7.29 8.82
C ASP A 141 6.58 5.79 8.58
N ALA A 142 7.82 5.34 8.50
CA ALA A 142 8.11 3.93 8.23
C ALA A 142 9.16 3.36 9.18
#